data_cb81e391f67522d2a2455a01e6e9abba
#
_entry.id   cb81e391f67522d2a2455a01e6e9abba
#
_cell.length_a   1.000
_cell.length_b   1.000
_cell.length_c   1.000
_cell.angle_alpha   90.00
_cell.angle_beta   90.00
_cell.angle_gamma   90.00
#
_symmetry.space_group_name_H-M   'P 1'
#
loop_
_entity.id
_entity.type
_entity.pdbx_description
1 polymer ?
#
loop_
_entity_poly.entity_id
_entity_poly.type
_entity_poly.pdbx_seq_one_letter_code
_entity_poly.pdbx_strand_id
1 'polypeptide(L)'
;DVLKTPTMIQQAIHQTCYPNLDIIPASDELSMTDGYLKLSGKNPSGRLRTALSLIDNDYDVVIIDNSPFESSLTYNSICACYKEGDTIIIPVTISDRSIKGLGATLEILIEWLNEERLPYDCKLLITMKQRNKLTNEWIKTLRHIFPNRVFTQEIRFQGKPVESASLKNVILLEDKDKSNVQSDYRVYVDEILEDIRTKLGK
;
A
#
# COMPACT_ATOMS: atom_id res chain seq x y z
N ASP A 1 -20.42 5.11 -4.68
CA ASP A 1 -19.54 3.93 -4.51
C ASP A 1 -18.91 3.56 -5.87
N VAL A 2 -17.62 3.83 -5.99
CA VAL A 2 -16.83 3.63 -7.23
C VAL A 2 -16.79 2.15 -7.67
N LEU A 3 -16.76 1.22 -6.71
CA LEU A 3 -16.71 -0.21 -7.03
C LEU A 3 -18.06 -0.73 -7.58
N LYS A 4 -19.18 -0.12 -7.23
CA LYS A 4 -20.48 -0.44 -7.80
C LYS A 4 -20.65 0.22 -9.17
N THR A 5 -20.16 1.45 -9.33
CA THR A 5 -20.31 2.23 -10.57
C THR A 5 -18.98 2.90 -10.91
N PRO A 6 -18.03 2.20 -11.59
CA PRO A 6 -16.70 2.72 -11.90
C PRO A 6 -16.67 4.08 -12.61
N THR A 7 -17.67 4.38 -13.44
CA THR A 7 -17.79 5.66 -14.16
C THR A 7 -18.03 6.88 -13.26
N MET A 8 -18.34 6.65 -11.98
CA MET A 8 -18.56 7.72 -11.00
C MET A 8 -17.27 8.18 -10.31
N ILE A 9 -16.09 7.67 -10.72
CA ILE A 9 -14.84 7.95 -10.02
C ILE A 9 -14.52 9.45 -9.92
N GLN A 10 -14.76 10.22 -10.98
CA GLN A 10 -14.52 11.68 -10.96
C GLN A 10 -15.34 12.40 -9.86
N GLN A 11 -16.54 11.89 -9.56
CA GLN A 11 -17.41 12.47 -8.53
C GLN A 11 -17.05 12.02 -7.11
N ALA A 12 -16.23 10.98 -6.99
CA ALA A 12 -15.75 10.45 -5.72
C ALA A 12 -14.42 11.06 -5.27
N ILE A 13 -13.77 11.83 -6.14
CA ILE A 13 -12.51 12.49 -5.85
C ILE A 13 -12.79 13.77 -5.07
N HIS A 14 -12.10 13.92 -3.94
CA HIS A 14 -12.14 15.11 -3.10
C HIS A 14 -10.76 15.73 -2.99
N GLN A 15 -10.70 17.04 -3.19
CA GLN A 15 -9.46 17.80 -2.97
C GLN A 15 -9.14 17.85 -1.49
N THR A 16 -7.87 17.71 -1.15
CA THR A 16 -7.38 17.92 0.22
C THR A 16 -6.84 19.34 0.40
N CYS A 17 -6.47 19.69 1.61
CA CYS A 17 -5.77 20.96 1.89
C CYS A 17 -4.31 20.96 1.38
N TYR A 18 -3.79 19.84 0.93
CA TYR A 18 -2.44 19.69 0.40
C TYR A 18 -2.45 19.81 -1.12
N PRO A 19 -1.59 20.66 -1.72
CA PRO A 19 -1.48 20.76 -3.16
C PRO A 19 -1.10 19.42 -3.82
N ASN A 20 -1.73 19.10 -4.93
CA ASN A 20 -1.48 17.88 -5.71
C ASN A 20 -1.79 16.56 -4.95
N LEU A 21 -2.62 16.61 -3.93
CA LEU A 21 -3.08 15.44 -3.20
C LEU A 21 -4.60 15.44 -3.13
N ASP A 22 -5.20 14.51 -3.84
CA ASP A 22 -6.64 14.25 -3.78
C ASP A 22 -6.90 12.92 -3.06
N ILE A 23 -8.12 12.69 -2.61
CA ILE A 23 -8.52 11.47 -1.91
C ILE A 23 -9.87 10.96 -2.40
N ILE A 24 -9.99 9.65 -2.50
CA ILE A 24 -11.28 8.95 -2.57
C ILE A 24 -11.48 8.28 -1.22
N PRO A 25 -12.31 8.85 -0.34
CA PRO A 25 -12.48 8.31 1.00
C PRO A 25 -13.31 7.02 0.99
N ALA A 26 -12.98 6.11 1.89
CA ALA A 26 -13.85 5.00 2.23
C ALA A 26 -15.07 5.49 3.02
N SER A 27 -16.22 4.83 2.86
CA SER A 27 -17.42 5.05 3.66
C SER A 27 -17.78 3.79 4.44
N ASP A 28 -18.64 3.92 5.45
CA ASP A 28 -19.15 2.78 6.22
C ASP A 28 -19.89 1.76 5.35
N GLU A 29 -20.40 2.19 4.18
CA GLU A 29 -21.03 1.32 3.20
C GLU A 29 -20.06 0.40 2.47
N LEU A 30 -18.74 0.61 2.58
CA LEU A 30 -17.75 -0.20 1.87
C LEU A 30 -17.81 -1.68 2.28
N SER A 31 -18.17 -1.96 3.54
CA SER A 31 -18.39 -3.34 4.01
C SER A 31 -19.53 -4.07 3.27
N MET A 32 -20.59 -3.33 2.92
CA MET A 32 -21.70 -3.89 2.12
C MET A 32 -21.27 -4.11 0.67
N THR A 33 -20.33 -3.32 0.18
CA THR A 33 -19.78 -3.46 -1.17
C THR A 33 -19.02 -4.77 -1.36
N ASP A 34 -18.35 -5.28 -0.33
CA ASP A 34 -17.70 -6.60 -0.37
C ASP A 34 -18.73 -7.71 -0.66
N GLY A 35 -19.86 -7.69 0.05
CA GLY A 35 -20.99 -8.61 -0.23
C GLY A 35 -21.57 -8.47 -1.63
N TYR A 36 -21.76 -7.24 -2.10
CA TYR A 36 -22.22 -6.96 -3.46
C TYR A 36 -21.25 -7.50 -4.52
N LEU A 37 -19.96 -7.31 -4.36
CA LEU A 37 -18.96 -7.79 -5.30
C LEU A 37 -18.98 -9.32 -5.42
N LYS A 38 -19.09 -10.03 -4.30
CA LYS A 38 -19.21 -11.50 -4.28
C LYS A 38 -20.42 -12.03 -5.05
N LEU A 39 -21.51 -11.27 -5.05
CA LEU A 39 -22.78 -11.67 -5.70
C LEU A 39 -22.92 -11.16 -7.13
N SER A 40 -22.14 -10.15 -7.54
CA SER A 40 -22.43 -9.41 -8.78
C SER A 40 -22.11 -10.13 -10.09
N GLY A 41 -21.40 -11.23 -10.08
CA GLY A 41 -21.14 -12.11 -11.25
C GLY A 41 -20.48 -11.48 -12.49
N LYS A 42 -20.36 -10.16 -12.57
CA LYS A 42 -19.79 -9.41 -13.70
C LYS A 42 -18.46 -8.77 -13.32
N ASN A 43 -17.36 -9.45 -13.62
CA ASN A 43 -15.99 -8.99 -13.39
C ASN A 43 -15.82 -8.32 -12.02
N PRO A 44 -16.04 -9.04 -10.92
CA PRO A 44 -16.02 -8.45 -9.58
C PRO A 44 -14.61 -7.97 -9.19
N SER A 45 -13.56 -8.55 -9.75
CA SER A 45 -12.15 -8.25 -9.45
C SER A 45 -11.60 -7.03 -10.20
N GLY A 46 -12.12 -6.70 -11.35
CA GLY A 46 -11.59 -5.63 -12.23
C GLY A 46 -12.27 -4.27 -12.08
N ARG A 47 -13.13 -4.05 -11.08
CA ARG A 47 -13.93 -2.82 -10.99
C ARG A 47 -13.09 -1.60 -10.61
N LEU A 48 -12.19 -1.75 -9.64
CA LEU A 48 -11.27 -0.66 -9.26
C LEU A 48 -10.33 -0.33 -10.42
N ARG A 49 -9.76 -1.33 -11.09
CA ARG A 49 -8.96 -1.14 -12.31
C ARG A 49 -9.71 -0.36 -13.38
N THR A 50 -10.98 -0.73 -13.64
CA THR A 50 -11.82 -0.02 -14.61
C THR A 50 -12.04 1.43 -14.19
N ALA A 51 -12.29 1.70 -12.91
CA ALA A 51 -12.46 3.04 -12.41
C ALA A 51 -11.16 3.87 -12.55
N LEU A 52 -10.03 3.35 -12.10
CA LEU A 52 -8.74 4.05 -12.15
C LEU A 52 -8.28 4.32 -13.58
N SER A 53 -8.60 3.44 -14.54
CA SER A 53 -8.27 3.68 -15.96
C SER A 53 -8.93 4.92 -16.55
N LEU A 54 -10.02 5.42 -15.95
CA LEU A 54 -10.71 6.63 -16.39
C LEU A 54 -10.01 7.94 -15.95
N ILE A 55 -9.09 7.86 -14.99
CA ILE A 55 -8.35 8.98 -14.42
C ILE A 55 -6.84 8.81 -14.56
N ASP A 56 -6.41 7.88 -15.38
CA ASP A 56 -5.03 7.44 -15.49
C ASP A 56 -4.05 8.53 -15.94
N ASN A 57 -4.54 9.51 -16.68
CA ASN A 57 -3.75 10.65 -17.14
C ASN A 57 -3.79 11.86 -16.19
N ASP A 58 -4.58 11.78 -15.15
CA ASP A 58 -4.80 12.90 -14.21
C ASP A 58 -3.83 12.85 -13.02
N TYR A 59 -3.21 11.69 -12.77
CA TYR A 59 -2.35 11.46 -11.61
C TYR A 59 -1.05 10.74 -11.97
N ASP A 60 0.05 11.18 -11.36
CA ASP A 60 1.36 10.52 -11.51
C ASP A 60 1.46 9.24 -10.66
N VAL A 61 0.81 9.22 -9.50
CA VAL A 61 0.82 8.11 -8.54
C VAL A 61 -0.54 7.93 -7.91
N VAL A 62 -1.00 6.70 -7.81
CA VAL A 62 -2.19 6.30 -7.04
C VAL A 62 -1.77 5.37 -5.92
N ILE A 63 -2.14 5.67 -4.68
CA ILE A 63 -1.89 4.83 -3.51
C ILE A 63 -3.22 4.24 -3.06
N ILE A 64 -3.28 2.91 -2.97
CA ILE A 64 -4.47 2.18 -2.50
C ILE A 64 -4.16 1.62 -1.11
N ASP A 65 -4.79 2.20 -0.09
CA ASP A 65 -4.70 1.71 1.29
C ASP A 65 -5.68 0.56 1.51
N ASN A 66 -5.20 -0.56 2.00
CA ASN A 66 -5.96 -1.79 2.14
C ASN A 66 -6.12 -2.20 3.60
N SER A 67 -7.30 -2.75 3.91
CA SER A 67 -7.51 -3.51 5.14
C SER A 67 -6.62 -4.76 5.17
N PRO A 68 -6.12 -5.18 6.33
CA PRO A 68 -5.29 -6.40 6.46
C PRO A 68 -6.05 -7.72 6.26
N PHE A 69 -7.32 -7.66 5.89
CA PHE A 69 -8.18 -8.84 5.73
C PHE A 69 -8.34 -9.22 4.26
N GLU A 70 -8.39 -10.53 4.02
CA GLU A 70 -8.81 -11.08 2.73
C GLU A 70 -10.26 -10.70 2.45
N SER A 71 -10.47 -10.02 1.34
CA SER A 71 -11.80 -9.57 0.93
C SER A 71 -11.83 -9.32 -0.58
N SER A 72 -13.02 -9.23 -1.16
CA SER A 72 -13.16 -8.81 -2.56
C SER A 72 -12.63 -7.39 -2.79
N LEU A 73 -12.57 -6.56 -1.74
CA LEU A 73 -11.99 -5.22 -1.80
C LEU A 73 -10.47 -5.29 -1.97
N THR A 74 -9.78 -6.10 -1.14
CA THR A 74 -8.33 -6.33 -1.24
C THR A 74 -7.98 -6.96 -2.60
N TYR A 75 -8.77 -7.91 -3.05
CA TYR A 75 -8.60 -8.53 -4.37
C TYR A 75 -8.74 -7.50 -5.51
N ASN A 76 -9.74 -6.60 -5.45
CA ASN A 76 -9.87 -5.50 -6.42
C ASN A 76 -8.66 -4.56 -6.42
N SER A 77 -8.08 -4.27 -5.26
CA SER A 77 -6.89 -3.44 -5.15
C SER A 77 -5.67 -4.09 -5.80
N ILE A 78 -5.48 -5.38 -5.58
CA ILE A 78 -4.41 -6.16 -6.22
C ILE A 78 -4.62 -6.21 -7.74
N CYS A 79 -5.83 -6.46 -8.22
CA CYS A 79 -6.16 -6.47 -9.64
C CYS A 79 -6.03 -5.09 -10.31
N ALA A 80 -5.97 -4.03 -9.53
CA ALA A 80 -5.72 -2.69 -10.04
C ALA A 80 -4.22 -2.41 -10.29
N CYS A 81 -3.32 -3.21 -9.72
CA CYS A 81 -1.88 -3.19 -9.99
C CYS A 81 -1.58 -4.03 -11.24
N TYR A 82 -1.83 -3.49 -12.42
CA TYR A 82 -1.76 -4.24 -13.69
C TYR A 82 -0.77 -3.68 -14.71
N LYS A 83 -0.14 -2.54 -14.42
CA LYS A 83 0.83 -1.91 -15.29
C LYS A 83 2.25 -2.27 -14.89
N GLU A 84 3.14 -2.24 -15.86
CA GLU A 84 4.57 -2.27 -15.57
C GLU A 84 4.94 -1.07 -14.69
N GLY A 85 5.63 -1.32 -13.58
CA GLY A 85 5.95 -0.29 -12.58
C GLY A 85 5.03 -0.28 -11.36
N ASP A 86 3.82 -0.84 -11.46
CA ASP A 86 2.95 -0.99 -10.29
C ASP A 86 3.60 -1.91 -9.25
N THR A 87 3.52 -1.54 -7.98
CA THR A 87 4.17 -2.26 -6.89
C THR A 87 3.21 -2.51 -5.74
N ILE A 88 3.16 -3.74 -5.27
CA ILE A 88 2.45 -4.12 -4.04
C ILE A 88 3.43 -4.01 -2.87
N ILE A 89 3.15 -3.14 -1.91
CA ILE A 89 3.98 -2.94 -0.73
C ILE A 89 3.35 -3.65 0.45
N ILE A 90 4.10 -4.56 1.08
CA ILE A 90 3.68 -5.28 2.27
C ILE A 90 4.45 -4.73 3.47
N PRO A 91 3.80 -3.96 4.36
CA PRO A 91 4.44 -3.54 5.61
C PRO A 91 4.62 -4.74 6.55
N VAL A 92 5.83 -4.92 7.05
CA VAL A 92 6.18 -6.03 7.94
C VAL A 92 6.73 -5.50 9.25
N THR A 93 6.07 -5.85 10.35
CA THR A 93 6.59 -5.66 11.70
C THR A 93 7.35 -6.92 12.12
N ILE A 94 8.55 -6.76 12.69
CA ILE A 94 9.34 -7.91 13.11
C ILE A 94 8.85 -8.44 14.46
N SER A 95 8.05 -9.49 14.40
CA SER A 95 7.62 -10.31 15.53
C SER A 95 7.38 -11.74 15.03
N ASP A 96 7.45 -12.73 15.92
CA ASP A 96 7.22 -14.14 15.54
C ASP A 96 5.85 -14.36 14.88
N ARG A 97 4.83 -13.64 15.36
CA ARG A 97 3.48 -13.71 14.80
C ARG A 97 3.43 -13.11 13.39
N SER A 98 4.07 -11.95 13.18
CA SER A 98 4.10 -11.27 11.88
C SER A 98 4.88 -12.08 10.85
N ILE A 99 5.99 -12.70 11.23
CA ILE A 99 6.78 -13.53 10.32
C ILE A 99 6.00 -14.78 9.88
N LYS A 100 5.28 -15.44 10.81
CA LYS A 100 4.41 -16.55 10.45
C LYS A 100 3.25 -16.13 9.53
N GLY A 101 2.64 -14.99 9.81
CA GLY A 101 1.57 -14.43 8.97
C GLY A 101 2.04 -14.00 7.59
N LEU A 102 3.29 -13.55 7.46
CA LEU A 102 3.86 -13.14 6.16
C LEU A 102 3.84 -14.28 5.14
N GLY A 103 4.19 -15.51 5.56
CA GLY A 103 4.15 -16.68 4.67
C GLY A 103 2.76 -16.88 4.07
N ALA A 104 1.72 -16.94 4.91
CA ALA A 104 0.34 -17.11 4.44
C ALA A 104 -0.11 -15.94 3.54
N THR A 105 0.23 -14.69 3.88
CA THR A 105 -0.09 -13.53 3.04
C THR A 105 0.55 -13.63 1.66
N LEU A 106 1.81 -14.06 1.58
CA LEU A 106 2.52 -14.21 0.30
C LEU A 106 1.94 -15.36 -0.54
N GLU A 107 1.55 -16.47 0.07
CA GLU A 107 0.92 -17.60 -0.62
C GLU A 107 -0.39 -17.15 -1.30
N ILE A 108 -1.27 -16.49 -0.56
CA ILE A 108 -2.54 -15.95 -1.08
C ILE A 108 -2.29 -14.91 -2.19
N LEU A 109 -1.36 -14.00 -1.97
CA LEU A 109 -1.01 -12.98 -2.95
C LEU A 109 -0.50 -13.61 -4.26
N ILE A 110 0.38 -14.60 -4.17
CA ILE A 110 0.90 -15.33 -5.33
C ILE A 110 -0.22 -16.05 -6.08
N GLU A 111 -1.14 -16.70 -5.37
CA GLU A 111 -2.31 -17.36 -5.94
C GLU A 111 -3.14 -16.36 -6.76
N TRP A 112 -3.54 -15.25 -6.18
CA TRP A 112 -4.35 -14.22 -6.84
C TRP A 112 -3.66 -13.59 -8.04
N LEU A 113 -2.36 -13.30 -7.94
CA LEU A 113 -1.58 -12.73 -9.04
C LEU A 113 -1.45 -13.71 -10.21
N ASN A 114 -1.31 -15.00 -9.92
CA ASN A 114 -1.26 -16.05 -10.95
C ASN A 114 -2.62 -16.25 -11.63
N GLU A 115 -3.71 -16.25 -10.87
CA GLU A 115 -5.08 -16.35 -11.42
C GLU A 115 -5.40 -15.23 -12.42
N GLU A 116 -5.04 -14.00 -12.08
CA GLU A 116 -5.29 -12.81 -12.91
C GLU A 116 -4.19 -12.56 -13.95
N ARG A 117 -3.12 -13.35 -13.96
CA ARG A 117 -1.96 -13.18 -14.85
C ARG A 117 -1.37 -11.77 -14.83
N LEU A 118 -1.32 -11.16 -13.66
CA LEU A 118 -0.83 -9.80 -13.50
C LEU A 118 0.69 -9.73 -13.52
N PRO A 119 1.28 -8.70 -14.15
CA PRO A 119 2.66 -8.36 -13.90
C PRO A 119 2.75 -7.89 -12.45
N TYR A 120 3.59 -8.51 -11.64
CA TYR A 120 3.68 -8.13 -10.24
C TYR A 120 5.08 -7.86 -9.77
N ASP A 121 5.21 -6.75 -9.09
CA ASP A 121 6.31 -6.52 -8.19
C ASP A 121 5.76 -6.38 -6.78
N CYS A 122 6.30 -7.17 -5.88
CA CYS A 122 5.91 -7.17 -4.48
C CYS A 122 7.15 -6.89 -3.64
N LYS A 123 7.08 -5.85 -2.80
CA LYS A 123 8.18 -5.44 -1.93
C LYS A 123 7.76 -5.38 -0.47
N LEU A 124 8.66 -5.78 0.40
CA LEU A 124 8.49 -5.75 1.85
C LEU A 124 9.07 -4.44 2.41
N LEU A 125 8.27 -3.73 3.20
CA LEU A 125 8.71 -2.57 3.97
C LEU A 125 8.78 -2.94 5.46
N ILE A 126 9.97 -2.92 6.02
CA ILE A 126 10.15 -3.13 7.46
C ILE A 126 9.65 -1.91 8.21
N THR A 127 8.61 -2.08 9.01
CA THR A 127 8.01 -1.01 9.82
C THR A 127 8.12 -1.32 11.32
N MET A 128 7.94 -0.29 12.15
CA MET A 128 8.00 -0.39 13.62
C MET A 128 9.26 -1.08 14.13
N LYS A 129 10.39 -0.85 13.45
CA LYS A 129 11.67 -1.47 13.79
C LYS A 129 12.09 -1.09 15.21
N GLN A 130 12.30 -2.10 16.05
CA GLN A 130 12.84 -1.96 17.39
C GLN A 130 14.37 -2.11 17.40
N ARG A 131 15.04 -1.45 18.35
CA ARG A 131 16.49 -1.53 18.51
C ARG A 131 16.87 -2.75 19.37
N ASN A 132 16.81 -3.94 18.80
CA ASN A 132 17.28 -5.14 19.48
C ASN A 132 17.98 -6.11 18.50
N LYS A 133 18.73 -7.06 19.05
CA LYS A 133 19.52 -8.00 18.25
C LYS A 133 18.63 -8.91 17.41
N LEU A 134 17.53 -9.41 17.98
CA LEU A 134 16.60 -10.33 17.32
C LEU A 134 15.99 -9.68 16.06
N THR A 135 15.53 -8.43 16.18
CA THR A 135 14.99 -7.68 15.03
C THR A 135 16.02 -7.58 13.89
N ASN A 136 17.27 -7.28 14.22
CA ASN A 136 18.32 -7.16 13.21
C ASN A 136 18.65 -8.51 12.54
N GLU A 137 18.61 -9.60 13.27
CA GLU A 137 18.80 -10.97 12.73
C GLU A 137 17.65 -11.34 11.78
N TRP A 138 16.40 -11.09 12.16
CA TRP A 138 15.25 -11.32 11.29
C TRP A 138 15.30 -10.49 10.01
N ILE A 139 15.67 -9.22 10.08
CA ILE A 139 15.83 -8.36 8.89
C ILE A 139 16.87 -8.93 7.93
N LYS A 140 18.01 -9.40 8.43
CA LYS A 140 19.03 -10.07 7.60
C LYS A 140 18.48 -11.33 6.95
N THR A 141 17.73 -12.13 7.69
CA THR A 141 17.08 -13.34 7.19
C THR A 141 16.08 -13.01 6.08
N LEU A 142 15.22 -12.02 6.27
CA LEU A 142 14.26 -11.59 5.24
C LEU A 142 14.95 -11.10 3.97
N ARG A 143 16.02 -10.30 4.09
CA ARG A 143 16.82 -9.86 2.94
C ARG A 143 17.54 -11.00 2.23
N HIS A 144 17.91 -12.06 2.95
CA HIS A 144 18.49 -13.26 2.36
C HIS A 144 17.45 -14.11 1.61
N ILE A 145 16.25 -14.28 2.19
CA ILE A 145 15.15 -15.05 1.59
C ILE A 145 14.54 -14.31 0.39
N PHE A 146 14.40 -12.99 0.49
CA PHE A 146 13.77 -12.14 -0.52
C PHE A 146 14.77 -11.10 -1.07
N PRO A 147 15.80 -11.50 -1.79
CA PRO A 147 16.79 -10.58 -2.33
C PRO A 147 16.11 -9.58 -3.28
N ASN A 148 16.47 -8.30 -3.16
CA ASN A 148 15.92 -7.17 -3.94
C ASN A 148 14.41 -6.90 -3.75
N ARG A 149 13.73 -7.63 -2.86
CA ARG A 149 12.31 -7.44 -2.56
C ARG A 149 12.05 -6.86 -1.16
N VAL A 150 13.09 -6.47 -0.43
CA VAL A 150 12.97 -5.77 0.84
C VAL A 150 13.59 -4.40 0.67
N PHE A 151 12.80 -3.36 0.94
CA PHE A 151 13.32 -1.98 0.90
C PHE A 151 14.55 -1.83 1.79
N THR A 152 15.51 -1.03 1.33
CA THR A 152 16.75 -0.75 2.08
C THR A 152 16.42 0.07 3.32
N GLN A 153 15.56 1.07 3.16
CA GLN A 153 15.09 1.88 4.27
C GLN A 153 14.12 1.10 5.17
N GLU A 154 14.32 1.23 6.45
CA GLU A 154 13.48 0.65 7.50
C GLU A 154 12.84 1.77 8.32
N ILE A 155 11.57 1.63 8.70
CA ILE A 155 10.85 2.63 9.50
C ILE A 155 10.94 2.26 10.98
N ARG A 156 11.60 3.11 11.76
CA ARG A 156 11.75 2.91 13.21
C ARG A 156 10.43 3.07 13.97
N PHE A 157 10.32 2.36 15.06
CA PHE A 157 9.24 2.59 16.00
C PHE A 157 9.50 3.87 16.83
N GLN A 158 8.64 4.86 16.66
CA GLN A 158 8.59 6.08 17.48
C GLN A 158 7.12 6.51 17.63
N GLY A 159 6.46 6.09 18.70
CA GLY A 159 5.03 6.38 18.93
C GLY A 159 4.77 7.87 19.15
N LYS A 160 5.53 8.52 20.03
CA LYS A 160 5.29 9.93 20.41
C LYS A 160 5.20 10.92 19.24
N PRO A 161 6.14 10.94 18.27
CA PRO A 161 6.02 11.86 17.13
C PRO A 161 4.79 11.58 16.26
N VAL A 162 4.43 10.32 16.06
CA VAL A 162 3.26 9.92 15.27
C VAL A 162 1.97 10.34 15.95
N GLU A 163 1.84 10.05 17.25
CA GLU A 163 0.69 10.47 18.06
C GLU A 163 0.57 12.01 18.12
N SER A 164 1.69 12.72 18.29
CA SER A 164 1.71 14.19 18.31
C SER A 164 1.21 14.79 17.00
N ALA A 165 1.68 14.28 15.86
CA ALA A 165 1.23 14.74 14.54
C ALA A 165 -0.27 14.47 14.34
N SER A 166 -0.75 13.30 14.74
CA SER A 166 -2.17 12.93 14.70
C SER A 166 -3.02 13.86 15.54
N LEU A 167 -2.63 14.15 16.79
CA LEU A 167 -3.35 15.08 17.66
C LEU A 167 -3.39 16.51 17.12
N LYS A 168 -2.37 16.92 16.39
CA LYS A 168 -2.31 18.24 15.72
C LYS A 168 -3.06 18.27 14.39
N ASN A 169 -3.58 17.13 13.90
CA ASN A 169 -4.17 16.97 12.57
C ASN A 169 -3.22 17.43 11.44
N VAL A 170 -1.93 17.10 11.54
CA VAL A 170 -0.92 17.39 10.52
C VAL A 170 -0.29 16.09 10.01
N ILE A 171 0.14 16.11 8.75
CA ILE A 171 0.92 15.00 8.20
C ILE A 171 2.26 14.92 8.95
N LEU A 172 2.67 13.72 9.36
CA LEU A 172 3.91 13.49 10.09
C LEU A 172 5.12 14.18 9.44
N LEU A 173 5.21 14.15 8.12
CA LEU A 173 6.33 14.74 7.36
C LEU A 173 6.35 16.27 7.38
N GLU A 174 5.25 16.93 7.73
CA GLU A 174 5.10 18.37 7.83
C GLU A 174 5.10 18.88 9.29
N ASP A 175 5.08 17.98 10.26
CA ASP A 175 5.19 18.39 11.67
C ASP A 175 6.55 19.10 11.89
N LYS A 176 6.50 20.25 12.55
CA LYS A 176 7.67 21.07 12.87
C LYS A 176 8.62 20.37 13.82
N ASP A 177 8.12 19.48 14.65
CA ASP A 177 8.90 18.68 15.58
C ASP A 177 9.61 17.55 14.85
N LYS A 178 10.85 17.81 14.44
CA LYS A 178 11.66 16.83 13.71
C LYS A 178 11.88 15.55 14.50
N SER A 179 11.71 14.42 13.85
CA SER A 179 11.91 13.10 14.44
C SER A 179 12.64 12.15 13.51
N ASN A 180 13.21 11.09 14.09
CA ASN A 180 13.89 10.08 13.29
C ASN A 180 12.92 9.32 12.37
N VAL A 181 11.67 9.10 12.81
CA VAL A 181 10.67 8.42 11.99
C VAL A 181 10.25 9.27 10.78
N GLN A 182 10.20 10.60 10.91
CA GLN A 182 10.05 11.49 9.75
C GLN A 182 11.21 11.32 8.75
N SER A 183 12.44 11.27 9.26
CA SER A 183 13.62 11.09 8.41
C SER A 183 13.59 9.74 7.70
N ASP A 184 13.15 8.67 8.39
CA ASP A 184 13.01 7.34 7.80
C ASP A 184 12.00 7.35 6.65
N TYR A 185 10.83 7.99 6.83
CA TYR A 185 9.84 8.09 5.77
C TYR A 185 10.31 8.94 4.58
N ARG A 186 11.09 10.01 4.81
CA ARG A 186 11.65 10.80 3.69
C ARG A 186 12.60 9.97 2.85
N VAL A 187 13.53 9.25 3.48
CA VAL A 187 14.45 8.34 2.76
C VAL A 187 13.70 7.23 2.06
N TYR A 188 12.64 6.68 2.67
CA TYR A 188 11.79 5.68 2.04
C TYR A 188 11.05 6.22 0.80
N VAL A 189 10.54 7.45 0.87
CA VAL A 189 9.90 8.08 -0.30
C VAL A 189 10.88 8.26 -1.44
N ASP A 190 12.12 8.70 -1.16
CA ASP A 190 13.16 8.82 -2.17
C ASP A 190 13.48 7.45 -2.80
N GLU A 191 13.60 6.38 -1.99
CA GLU A 191 13.86 5.02 -2.46
C GLU A 191 12.72 4.49 -3.36
N ILE A 192 11.45 4.69 -2.99
CA ILE A 192 10.32 4.22 -3.80
C ILE A 192 10.17 5.01 -5.10
N LEU A 193 10.44 6.32 -5.08
CA LEU A 193 10.40 7.14 -6.30
C LEU A 193 11.50 6.73 -7.27
N GLU A 194 12.70 6.41 -6.79
CA GLU A 194 13.80 5.90 -7.62
C GLU A 194 13.46 4.52 -8.21
N ASP A 195 12.85 3.65 -7.42
CA ASP A 195 12.38 2.34 -7.88
C ASP A 195 11.34 2.48 -9.03
N ILE A 196 10.36 3.37 -8.86
CA ILE A 196 9.36 3.66 -9.88
C ILE A 196 10.01 4.23 -11.14
N ARG A 197 10.92 5.21 -11.03
CA ARG A 197 11.63 5.79 -12.19
C ARG A 197 12.42 4.73 -12.96
N THR A 198 13.14 3.88 -12.24
CA THR A 198 13.93 2.80 -12.83
C THR A 198 13.05 1.85 -13.63
N LYS A 199 11.89 1.47 -13.12
CA LYS A 199 10.94 0.59 -13.80
C LYS A 199 10.30 1.25 -15.03
N LEU A 200 10.05 2.54 -14.97
CA LEU A 200 9.48 3.30 -16.09
C LEU A 200 10.53 3.75 -17.12
N GLY A 201 11.81 3.41 -16.92
CA GLY A 201 12.90 3.81 -17.81
C GLY A 201 13.15 5.32 -17.89
N LYS A 202 12.87 6.03 -16.78
CA LYS A 202 12.99 7.50 -16.66
C LYS A 202 14.13 7.92 -15.76
#